data_e95b67687f31b242f48de3c232ecd754
#
_entry.id   e95b67687f31b242f48de3c232ecd754
#
_cell.length_a   1.000
_cell.length_b   1.000
_cell.length_c   1.000
_cell.angle_alpha   90.00
_cell.angle_beta   90.00
_cell.angle_gamma   90.00
#
_symmetry.space_group_name_H-M   'P 1'
#
loop_
_entity.id
_entity.type
_entity.pdbx_description
1 polymer ?
#
loop_
_entity_poly.entity_id
_entity_poly.type
_entity_poly.pdbx_seq_one_letter_code
_entity_poly.pdbx_strand_id
1 'polypeptide(L)'
;MIKIDTQNVNFYYGDFHALKNISMKIESNTSTAFIGPSGCGKSTFLRLLNRMNDLISGTRLEGSIQIDGRDIYAKGEKVDQLRKNVGMVFQKPNPFPKSIYENVAYGLRVNGISDENYIEETVLKTLQQAALWNEVKDKLKKSAFELSGGQQQRLCIARALAISPSILLMDEPASALDPISTGKIEDLIHELKKEYTIVIVTHNMQQAARVSDKTGYFYLGELIEFGDTRKIFTNPEKESTQNYITGRFG
;
A
#
# COMPACT_ATOMS: atom_id res chain seq x y z
N MET A 1 -6.76 6.60 -16.74
CA MET A 1 -7.64 5.39 -16.76
C MET A 1 -7.97 5.02 -15.31
N ILE A 2 -9.21 4.58 -15.03
CA ILE A 2 -9.57 4.12 -13.67
C ILE A 2 -8.94 2.74 -13.43
N LYS A 3 -8.18 2.62 -12.36
CA LYS A 3 -7.50 1.39 -11.94
C LYS A 3 -8.31 0.64 -10.89
N ILE A 4 -8.84 1.36 -9.89
CA ILE A 4 -9.68 0.82 -8.83
C ILE A 4 -10.99 1.60 -8.82
N ASP A 5 -12.12 0.91 -8.85
CA ASP A 5 -13.47 1.49 -8.71
C ASP A 5 -14.18 0.78 -7.55
N THR A 6 -14.60 1.52 -6.55
CA THR A 6 -15.35 0.99 -5.41
C THR A 6 -16.71 1.64 -5.35
N GLN A 7 -17.77 0.85 -5.15
CA GLN A 7 -19.15 1.31 -5.16
C GLN A 7 -19.91 0.77 -3.96
N ASN A 8 -20.39 1.67 -3.11
CA ASN A 8 -21.22 1.41 -1.92
C ASN A 8 -20.63 0.32 -1.02
N VAL A 9 -19.31 0.31 -0.82
CA VAL A 9 -18.63 -0.72 -0.04
C VAL A 9 -18.96 -0.57 1.43
N ASN A 10 -19.62 -1.61 1.98
CA ASN A 10 -19.84 -1.81 3.40
C ASN A 10 -19.05 -3.05 3.85
N PHE A 11 -18.39 -2.97 4.98
CA PHE A 11 -17.62 -4.08 5.50
C PHE A 11 -17.84 -4.27 7.00
N TYR A 12 -17.98 -5.54 7.40
CA TYR A 12 -18.33 -5.92 8.76
C TYR A 12 -17.33 -6.92 9.32
N TYR A 13 -17.01 -6.77 10.60
CA TYR A 13 -16.37 -7.78 11.44
C TYR A 13 -17.44 -8.32 12.40
N GLY A 14 -18.01 -9.50 12.14
CA GLY A 14 -19.22 -9.94 12.83
C GLY A 14 -20.34 -8.92 12.70
N ASP A 15 -20.84 -8.42 13.82
CA ASP A 15 -21.88 -7.38 13.86
C ASP A 15 -21.33 -5.94 13.78
N PHE A 16 -20.03 -5.75 13.90
CA PHE A 16 -19.41 -4.43 13.85
C PHE A 16 -19.30 -3.91 12.43
N HIS A 17 -20.00 -2.81 12.10
CA HIS A 17 -19.99 -2.14 10.81
C HIS A 17 -18.73 -1.26 10.71
N ALA A 18 -17.65 -1.80 10.17
CA ALA A 18 -16.33 -1.18 10.16
C ALA A 18 -16.15 -0.17 9.03
N LEU A 19 -16.76 -0.40 7.85
CA LEU A 19 -16.73 0.52 6.70
C LEU A 19 -18.14 0.73 6.18
N LYS A 20 -18.49 1.99 5.88
CA LYS A 20 -19.85 2.42 5.59
C LYS A 20 -19.91 3.15 4.25
N ASN A 21 -20.55 2.52 3.28
CA ASN A 21 -20.92 3.10 1.97
C ASN A 21 -19.75 3.81 1.25
N ILE A 22 -18.57 3.19 1.20
CA ILE A 22 -17.40 3.80 0.59
C ILE A 22 -17.45 3.64 -0.93
N SER A 23 -17.41 4.78 -1.63
CA SER A 23 -17.35 4.85 -3.08
C SER A 23 -16.24 5.79 -3.51
N MET A 24 -15.28 5.32 -4.34
CA MET A 24 -14.21 6.13 -4.90
C MET A 24 -13.64 5.51 -6.16
N LYS A 25 -12.95 6.34 -6.95
CA LYS A 25 -12.21 5.92 -8.14
C LYS A 25 -10.76 6.34 -8.03
N ILE A 26 -9.85 5.39 -8.17
CA ILE A 26 -8.40 5.62 -8.16
C ILE A 26 -7.88 5.42 -9.58
N GLU A 27 -7.14 6.40 -10.07
CA GLU A 27 -6.56 6.39 -11.41
C GLU A 27 -5.27 5.58 -11.47
N SER A 28 -4.95 5.03 -12.65
CA SER A 28 -3.69 4.32 -12.89
C SER A 28 -2.50 5.26 -12.76
N ASN A 29 -1.38 4.72 -12.25
CA ASN A 29 -0.10 5.43 -12.14
C ASN A 29 -0.21 6.74 -11.37
N THR A 30 -0.99 6.72 -10.29
CA THR A 30 -1.12 7.80 -9.32
C THR A 30 -0.86 7.29 -7.91
N SER A 31 -0.52 8.20 -7.01
CA SER A 31 -0.46 7.93 -5.58
C SER A 31 -1.69 8.49 -4.88
N THR A 32 -2.41 7.64 -4.16
CA THR A 32 -3.58 8.01 -3.34
C THR A 32 -3.29 7.77 -1.88
N ALA A 33 -3.42 8.79 -1.04
CA ALA A 33 -3.28 8.67 0.40
C ALA A 33 -4.63 8.56 1.12
N PHE A 34 -4.73 7.68 2.10
CA PHE A 34 -5.83 7.66 3.06
C PHE A 34 -5.35 8.21 4.40
N ILE A 35 -5.99 9.28 4.86
CA ILE A 35 -5.73 9.96 6.13
C ILE A 35 -6.94 9.86 7.06
N GLY A 36 -6.75 10.07 8.35
CA GLY A 36 -7.80 10.04 9.37
C GLY A 36 -7.29 9.48 10.70
N PRO A 37 -8.07 9.57 11.77
CA PRO A 37 -7.71 9.06 13.10
C PRO A 37 -7.40 7.56 13.11
N SER A 38 -6.69 7.09 14.13
CA SER A 38 -6.47 5.65 14.34
C SER A 38 -7.81 4.94 14.52
N GLY A 39 -7.94 3.74 13.94
CA GLY A 39 -9.18 2.94 14.04
C GLY A 39 -10.34 3.39 13.15
N CYS A 40 -10.21 4.44 12.31
CA CYS A 40 -11.31 4.89 11.45
C CYS A 40 -11.55 4.05 10.18
N GLY A 41 -10.85 2.92 9.99
CA GLY A 41 -11.11 1.99 8.88
C GLY A 41 -10.13 2.02 7.70
N LYS A 42 -9.12 2.91 7.65
CA LYS A 42 -8.17 3.05 6.53
C LYS A 42 -7.47 1.74 6.15
N SER A 43 -6.82 1.11 7.12
CA SER A 43 -6.10 -0.17 6.89
C SER A 43 -7.07 -1.31 6.60
N THR A 44 -8.29 -1.28 7.16
CA THR A 44 -9.36 -2.22 6.81
C THR A 44 -9.71 -2.08 5.34
N PHE A 45 -9.96 -0.85 4.85
CA PHE A 45 -10.27 -0.60 3.45
C PHE A 45 -9.08 -0.95 2.53
N LEU A 46 -7.85 -0.55 2.90
CA LEU A 46 -6.65 -0.91 2.14
C LEU A 46 -6.55 -2.43 1.91
N ARG A 47 -6.79 -3.23 2.96
CA ARG A 47 -6.72 -4.70 2.91
C ARG A 47 -7.87 -5.37 2.15
N LEU A 48 -8.97 -4.66 1.88
CA LEU A 48 -10.01 -5.16 0.97
C LEU A 48 -9.51 -5.23 -0.47
N LEU A 49 -8.64 -4.30 -0.88
CA LEU A 49 -8.13 -4.22 -2.26
C LEU A 49 -7.28 -5.43 -2.68
N ASN A 50 -6.76 -6.21 -1.73
CA ASN A 50 -6.03 -7.46 -1.97
C ASN A 50 -6.65 -8.67 -1.26
N ARG A 51 -7.86 -8.52 -0.72
CA ARG A 51 -8.60 -9.57 -0.02
C ARG A 51 -7.88 -10.17 1.20
N MET A 52 -7.01 -9.37 1.86
CA MET A 52 -6.35 -9.82 3.09
C MET A 52 -7.34 -9.99 4.25
N ASN A 53 -8.46 -9.28 4.24
CA ASN A 53 -9.50 -9.44 5.26
C ASN A 53 -10.24 -10.78 5.19
N ASP A 54 -10.14 -11.53 4.08
CA ASP A 54 -10.68 -12.89 3.95
C ASP A 54 -10.02 -13.88 4.93
N LEU A 55 -8.84 -13.53 5.48
CA LEU A 55 -8.15 -14.33 6.49
C LEU A 55 -8.77 -14.19 7.89
N ILE A 56 -9.71 -13.27 8.07
CA ILE A 56 -10.40 -13.03 9.34
C ILE A 56 -11.79 -13.66 9.26
N SER A 57 -12.06 -14.58 10.17
CA SER A 57 -13.37 -15.26 10.23
C SER A 57 -14.50 -14.29 10.59
N GLY A 58 -15.70 -14.55 10.05
CA GLY A 58 -16.89 -13.75 10.34
C GLY A 58 -16.92 -12.38 9.68
N THR A 59 -16.13 -12.15 8.63
CA THR A 59 -16.22 -10.93 7.85
C THR A 59 -17.30 -11.01 6.77
N ARG A 60 -17.91 -9.85 6.46
CA ARG A 60 -18.91 -9.72 5.39
C ARG A 60 -18.69 -8.42 4.64
N LEU A 61 -18.72 -8.48 3.31
CA LEU A 61 -18.62 -7.34 2.41
C LEU A 61 -19.89 -7.21 1.59
N GLU A 62 -20.37 -5.98 1.44
CA GLU A 62 -21.46 -5.59 0.53
C GLU A 62 -20.95 -4.46 -0.39
N GLY A 63 -21.57 -4.30 -1.55
CA GLY A 63 -21.10 -3.39 -2.60
C GLY A 63 -20.15 -4.09 -3.56
N SER A 64 -19.35 -3.33 -4.32
CA SER A 64 -18.42 -3.89 -5.29
C SER A 64 -17.06 -3.20 -5.23
N ILE A 65 -16.00 -3.97 -5.50
CA ILE A 65 -14.62 -3.49 -5.65
C ILE A 65 -14.09 -4.04 -6.96
N GLN A 66 -13.82 -3.15 -7.91
CA GLN A 66 -13.29 -3.53 -9.22
C GLN A 66 -11.85 -3.07 -9.37
N ILE A 67 -11.01 -3.93 -9.92
CA ILE A 67 -9.65 -3.62 -10.36
C ILE A 67 -9.58 -3.94 -11.86
N ASP A 68 -9.15 -2.96 -12.67
CA ASP A 68 -9.15 -3.06 -14.13
C ASP A 68 -10.51 -3.49 -14.70
N GLY A 69 -11.62 -3.01 -14.09
CA GLY A 69 -12.99 -3.33 -14.48
C GLY A 69 -13.48 -4.74 -14.08
N ARG A 70 -12.71 -5.50 -13.31
CA ARG A 70 -13.10 -6.84 -12.81
C ARG A 70 -13.42 -6.76 -11.33
N ASP A 71 -14.57 -7.29 -10.93
CA ASP A 71 -14.93 -7.39 -9.52
C ASP A 71 -14.06 -8.45 -8.83
N ILE A 72 -13.23 -7.99 -7.89
CA ILE A 72 -12.28 -8.85 -7.16
C ILE A 72 -12.94 -9.75 -6.13
N TYR A 73 -14.23 -9.57 -5.85
CA TYR A 73 -15.04 -10.43 -4.97
C TYR A 73 -16.03 -11.31 -5.74
N ALA A 74 -16.00 -11.30 -7.08
CA ALA A 74 -16.83 -12.17 -7.88
C ALA A 74 -16.56 -13.65 -7.59
N LYS A 75 -17.61 -14.48 -7.72
CA LYS A 75 -17.51 -15.93 -7.54
C LYS A 75 -16.50 -16.52 -8.55
N GLY A 76 -15.50 -17.24 -8.04
CA GLY A 76 -14.47 -17.88 -8.88
C GLY A 76 -13.23 -17.00 -9.14
N GLU A 77 -13.16 -15.80 -8.55
CA GLU A 77 -11.95 -14.98 -8.64
C GLU A 77 -10.74 -15.66 -7.97
N LYS A 78 -9.62 -15.68 -8.66
CA LYS A 78 -8.39 -16.33 -8.20
C LYS A 78 -7.61 -15.38 -7.30
N VAL A 79 -7.76 -15.54 -5.98
CA VAL A 79 -7.15 -14.66 -4.96
C VAL A 79 -5.62 -14.65 -5.03
N ASP A 80 -4.99 -15.75 -5.41
CA ASP A 80 -3.54 -15.84 -5.61
C ASP A 80 -3.07 -14.94 -6.77
N GLN A 81 -3.81 -14.92 -7.88
CA GLN A 81 -3.52 -14.02 -9.01
C GLN A 81 -3.78 -12.55 -8.65
N LEU A 82 -4.86 -12.27 -7.92
CA LEU A 82 -5.12 -10.93 -7.39
C LEU A 82 -3.94 -10.45 -6.54
N ARG A 83 -3.47 -11.27 -5.59
CA ARG A 83 -2.35 -10.91 -4.69
C ARG A 83 -1.00 -10.80 -5.37
N LYS A 84 -0.81 -11.41 -6.54
CA LYS A 84 0.34 -11.14 -7.41
C LYS A 84 0.25 -9.74 -8.03
N ASN A 85 -0.95 -9.36 -8.50
CA ASN A 85 -1.19 -8.08 -9.14
C ASN A 85 -1.27 -6.91 -8.15
N VAL A 86 -1.60 -7.17 -6.88
CA VAL A 86 -1.78 -6.18 -5.81
C VAL A 86 -0.79 -6.47 -4.68
N GLY A 87 0.41 -5.92 -4.79
CA GLY A 87 1.47 -6.04 -3.78
C GLY A 87 1.13 -5.27 -2.50
N MET A 88 1.66 -5.72 -1.36
CA MET A 88 1.44 -5.05 -0.07
C MET A 88 2.72 -4.91 0.73
N VAL A 89 2.89 -3.71 1.28
CA VAL A 89 3.95 -3.33 2.23
C VAL A 89 3.28 -3.00 3.56
N PHE A 90 3.70 -3.68 4.62
CA PHE A 90 3.12 -3.53 5.96
C PHE A 90 3.81 -2.44 6.76
N GLN A 91 3.13 -1.96 7.79
CA GLN A 91 3.60 -0.94 8.72
C GLN A 91 4.93 -1.34 9.41
N LYS A 92 5.01 -2.58 9.91
CA LYS A 92 6.27 -3.12 10.45
C LYS A 92 6.98 -3.88 9.34
N PRO A 93 8.28 -3.60 9.12
CA PRO A 93 9.08 -4.42 8.22
C PRO A 93 8.97 -5.90 8.61
N ASN A 94 8.75 -6.75 7.63
CA ASN A 94 8.57 -8.18 7.84
C ASN A 94 9.42 -9.01 6.87
N PRO A 95 10.74 -8.81 6.85
CA PRO A 95 11.61 -9.65 6.02
C PRO A 95 11.50 -11.11 6.47
N PHE A 96 11.64 -12.03 5.52
CA PHE A 96 11.74 -13.45 5.84
C PHE A 96 13.07 -13.74 6.56
N PRO A 97 13.16 -14.79 7.39
CA PRO A 97 14.40 -15.24 8.02
C PRO A 97 15.34 -15.90 7.00
N LYS A 98 15.72 -15.14 6.00
CA LYS A 98 16.51 -15.50 4.82
C LYS A 98 17.52 -14.39 4.52
N SER A 99 18.40 -14.62 3.54
CA SER A 99 19.30 -13.58 3.07
C SER A 99 18.55 -12.43 2.39
N ILE A 100 19.24 -11.31 2.16
CA ILE A 100 18.71 -10.16 1.43
C ILE A 100 18.28 -10.60 0.02
N TYR A 101 19.13 -11.34 -0.69
CA TYR A 101 18.84 -11.90 -2.00
C TYR A 101 17.58 -12.77 -1.98
N GLU A 102 17.54 -13.75 -1.08
CA GLU A 102 16.41 -14.69 -0.98
C GLU A 102 15.09 -14.02 -0.60
N ASN A 103 15.11 -12.91 0.11
CA ASN A 103 13.87 -12.14 0.37
C ASN A 103 13.23 -11.64 -0.92
N VAL A 104 14.02 -11.18 -1.87
CA VAL A 104 13.53 -10.66 -3.15
C VAL A 104 13.21 -11.81 -4.12
N ALA A 105 14.12 -12.79 -4.24
CA ALA A 105 13.99 -13.92 -5.13
C ALA A 105 12.83 -14.86 -4.77
N TYR A 106 12.42 -14.90 -3.51
CA TYR A 106 11.42 -15.83 -3.00
C TYR A 106 10.10 -15.79 -3.78
N GLY A 107 9.57 -14.61 -4.01
CA GLY A 107 8.31 -14.44 -4.75
C GLY A 107 8.39 -14.98 -6.17
N LEU A 108 9.51 -14.81 -6.85
CA LEU A 108 9.74 -15.32 -8.20
C LEU A 108 9.72 -16.85 -8.22
N ARG A 109 10.48 -17.48 -7.31
CA ARG A 109 10.57 -18.94 -7.22
C ARG A 109 9.24 -19.61 -6.85
N VAL A 110 8.52 -19.06 -5.89
CA VAL A 110 7.17 -19.56 -5.51
C VAL A 110 6.20 -19.47 -6.69
N ASN A 111 6.40 -18.50 -7.58
CA ASN A 111 5.59 -18.34 -8.79
C ASN A 111 6.09 -19.22 -9.98
N GLY A 112 7.02 -20.13 -9.74
CA GLY A 112 7.48 -21.12 -10.73
C GLY A 112 8.58 -20.60 -11.66
N ILE A 113 9.19 -19.45 -11.37
CA ILE A 113 10.34 -18.94 -12.14
C ILE A 113 11.58 -19.66 -11.64
N SER A 114 12.25 -20.39 -12.55
CA SER A 114 13.47 -21.18 -12.29
C SER A 114 14.69 -20.68 -13.06
N ASP A 115 14.54 -19.69 -13.93
CA ASP A 115 15.66 -19.06 -14.64
C ASP A 115 16.44 -18.17 -13.68
N GLU A 116 17.62 -18.64 -13.25
CA GLU A 116 18.45 -17.92 -12.28
C GLU A 116 18.97 -16.58 -12.85
N ASN A 117 19.23 -16.46 -14.15
CA ASN A 117 19.65 -15.20 -14.75
C ASN A 117 18.53 -14.15 -14.64
N TYR A 118 17.30 -14.55 -14.96
CA TYR A 118 16.14 -13.67 -14.80
C TYR A 118 15.91 -13.27 -13.35
N ILE A 119 16.11 -14.22 -12.41
CA ILE A 119 15.97 -13.93 -10.97
C ILE A 119 17.04 -12.92 -10.54
N GLU A 120 18.31 -13.10 -10.92
CA GLU A 120 19.40 -12.19 -10.56
C GLU A 120 19.16 -10.78 -11.12
N GLU A 121 18.77 -10.66 -12.38
CA GLU A 121 18.42 -9.38 -13.01
C GLU A 121 17.26 -8.69 -12.30
N THR A 122 16.21 -9.44 -11.94
CA THR A 122 15.05 -8.92 -11.22
C THR A 122 15.42 -8.46 -9.81
N VAL A 123 16.24 -9.24 -9.10
CA VAL A 123 16.73 -8.86 -7.76
C VAL A 123 17.53 -7.56 -7.83
N LEU A 124 18.47 -7.45 -8.77
CA LEU A 124 19.24 -6.23 -9.00
C LEU A 124 18.31 -5.04 -9.27
N LYS A 125 17.43 -5.18 -10.27
CA LYS A 125 16.50 -4.13 -10.70
C LYS A 125 15.64 -3.63 -9.52
N THR A 126 15.02 -4.54 -8.78
CA THR A 126 14.10 -4.16 -7.71
C THR A 126 14.80 -3.60 -6.48
N LEU A 127 16.02 -4.04 -6.17
CA LEU A 127 16.85 -3.41 -5.14
C LEU A 127 17.29 -2.00 -5.55
N GLN A 128 17.54 -1.75 -6.85
CA GLN A 128 17.79 -0.41 -7.38
C GLN A 128 16.53 0.45 -7.29
N GLN A 129 15.39 -0.05 -7.77
CA GLN A 129 14.09 0.64 -7.66
C GLN A 129 13.75 0.99 -6.21
N ALA A 130 14.07 0.13 -5.24
CA ALA A 130 13.87 0.38 -3.80
C ALA A 130 14.96 1.28 -3.18
N ALA A 131 15.86 1.88 -3.97
CA ALA A 131 17.00 2.68 -3.53
C ALA A 131 17.86 1.99 -2.44
N LEU A 132 17.99 0.66 -2.52
CA LEU A 132 18.68 -0.16 -1.52
C LEU A 132 19.99 -0.78 -2.06
N TRP A 133 20.12 -0.95 -3.37
CA TRP A 133 21.23 -1.64 -4.03
C TRP A 133 22.61 -1.21 -3.53
N ASN A 134 22.89 0.10 -3.53
CA ASN A 134 24.22 0.64 -3.14
C ASN A 134 24.58 0.33 -1.68
N GLU A 135 23.59 0.06 -0.83
CA GLU A 135 23.79 -0.22 0.58
C GLU A 135 23.97 -1.74 0.86
N VAL A 136 23.58 -2.61 -0.10
CA VAL A 136 23.54 -4.06 0.14
C VAL A 136 24.27 -4.93 -0.89
N LYS A 137 24.73 -4.38 -2.00
CA LYS A 137 25.34 -5.14 -3.13
C LYS A 137 26.46 -6.10 -2.70
N ASP A 138 27.25 -5.70 -1.69
CA ASP A 138 28.41 -6.48 -1.20
C ASP A 138 28.01 -7.48 -0.07
N LYS A 139 26.72 -7.53 0.30
CA LYS A 139 26.22 -8.35 1.42
C LYS A 139 24.91 -9.07 1.13
N LEU A 140 24.58 -9.32 -0.14
CA LEU A 140 23.31 -9.95 -0.56
C LEU A 140 23.04 -11.32 0.09
N LYS A 141 24.10 -12.05 0.43
CA LYS A 141 24.01 -13.37 1.11
C LYS A 141 23.84 -13.28 2.62
N LYS A 142 23.98 -12.07 3.22
CA LYS A 142 23.79 -11.88 4.66
C LYS A 142 22.30 -11.89 5.03
N SER A 143 22.03 -12.14 6.30
CA SER A 143 20.67 -12.13 6.85
C SER A 143 19.99 -10.77 6.64
N ALA A 144 18.74 -10.78 6.24
CA ALA A 144 17.93 -9.56 6.13
C ALA A 144 17.70 -8.88 7.48
N PHE A 145 17.81 -9.62 8.60
CA PHE A 145 17.69 -9.06 9.95
C PHE A 145 18.91 -8.23 10.39
N GLU A 146 20.04 -8.30 9.68
CA GLU A 146 21.19 -7.43 9.92
C GLU A 146 21.00 -6.00 9.38
N LEU A 147 19.94 -5.77 8.62
CA LEU A 147 19.60 -4.46 8.05
C LEU A 147 18.94 -3.56 9.10
N SER A 148 19.14 -2.23 8.98
CA SER A 148 18.37 -1.25 9.77
C SER A 148 16.88 -1.30 9.43
N GLY A 149 16.00 -0.75 10.29
CA GLY A 149 14.56 -0.74 10.05
C GLY A 149 14.19 -0.13 8.70
N GLY A 150 14.78 1.01 8.33
CA GLY A 150 14.54 1.64 7.03
C GLY A 150 15.06 0.80 5.84
N GLN A 151 16.18 0.09 6.00
CA GLN A 151 16.68 -0.83 4.99
C GLN A 151 15.76 -2.06 4.86
N GLN A 152 15.28 -2.62 5.98
CA GLN A 152 14.32 -3.73 5.96
C GLN A 152 13.02 -3.33 5.29
N GLN A 153 12.52 -2.12 5.51
CA GLN A 153 11.32 -1.62 4.85
C GLN A 153 11.52 -1.52 3.33
N ARG A 154 12.64 -0.94 2.88
CA ARG A 154 12.96 -0.88 1.45
C ARG A 154 13.19 -2.27 0.85
N LEU A 155 13.72 -3.22 1.62
CA LEU A 155 13.79 -4.63 1.19
C LEU A 155 12.40 -5.25 1.00
N CYS A 156 11.45 -4.97 1.92
CA CYS A 156 10.07 -5.42 1.77
C CYS A 156 9.38 -4.80 0.55
N ILE A 157 9.72 -3.55 0.20
CA ILE A 157 9.26 -2.92 -1.04
C ILE A 157 9.87 -3.62 -2.25
N ALA A 158 11.21 -3.84 -2.30
CA ALA A 158 11.87 -4.58 -3.37
C ALA A 158 11.26 -5.97 -3.58
N ARG A 159 10.98 -6.68 -2.49
CA ARG A 159 10.29 -7.97 -2.51
C ARG A 159 8.90 -7.89 -3.16
N ALA A 160 8.13 -6.86 -2.82
CA ALA A 160 6.81 -6.65 -3.41
C ALA A 160 6.89 -6.31 -4.91
N LEU A 161 7.89 -5.53 -5.33
CA LEU A 161 8.10 -5.14 -6.73
C LEU A 161 8.58 -6.31 -7.60
N ALA A 162 9.29 -7.30 -7.03
CA ALA A 162 9.89 -8.40 -7.78
C ALA A 162 8.88 -9.21 -8.61
N ILE A 163 7.64 -9.32 -8.16
CA ILE A 163 6.55 -9.99 -8.88
C ILE A 163 5.82 -9.09 -9.86
N SER A 164 6.32 -7.86 -10.09
CA SER A 164 5.78 -6.87 -11.03
C SER A 164 4.28 -6.61 -10.84
N PRO A 165 3.83 -6.20 -9.64
CA PRO A 165 2.42 -5.89 -9.41
C PRO A 165 2.01 -4.65 -10.21
N SER A 166 0.73 -4.46 -10.48
CA SER A 166 0.21 -3.20 -11.06
C SER A 166 -0.24 -2.19 -10.02
N ILE A 167 -0.48 -2.66 -8.78
CA ILE A 167 -0.88 -1.85 -7.64
C ILE A 167 0.04 -2.17 -6.46
N LEU A 168 0.48 -1.14 -5.74
CA LEU A 168 1.26 -1.27 -4.52
C LEU A 168 0.52 -0.62 -3.36
N LEU A 169 0.07 -1.43 -2.42
CA LEU A 169 -0.56 -1.00 -1.18
C LEU A 169 0.49 -0.81 -0.09
N MET A 170 0.45 0.31 0.61
CA MET A 170 1.38 0.64 1.68
C MET A 170 0.61 1.03 2.96
N ASP A 171 0.69 0.21 3.99
CA ASP A 171 0.04 0.46 5.28
C ASP A 171 1.06 1.11 6.23
N GLU A 172 1.02 2.44 6.37
CA GLU A 172 1.91 3.26 7.21
C GLU A 172 3.42 2.96 7.03
N PRO A 173 3.96 2.98 5.80
CA PRO A 173 5.28 2.40 5.47
C PRO A 173 6.46 3.10 6.14
N ALA A 174 6.28 4.27 6.72
CA ALA A 174 7.36 5.06 7.34
C ALA A 174 7.11 5.38 8.83
N SER A 175 6.04 4.88 9.43
CA SER A 175 5.61 5.27 10.79
C SER A 175 6.62 4.93 11.90
N ALA A 176 7.46 3.90 11.69
CA ALA A 176 8.47 3.44 12.64
C ALA A 176 9.91 3.81 12.24
N LEU A 177 10.07 4.70 11.26
CA LEU A 177 11.37 5.04 10.70
C LEU A 177 11.86 6.42 11.17
N ASP A 178 13.17 6.59 11.17
CA ASP A 178 13.83 7.89 11.38
C ASP A 178 13.54 8.85 10.21
N PRO A 179 13.73 10.17 10.39
CA PRO A 179 13.42 11.16 9.35
C PRO A 179 14.15 10.96 8.03
N ILE A 180 15.42 10.49 8.07
CA ILE A 180 16.23 10.26 6.87
C ILE A 180 15.66 9.07 6.09
N SER A 181 15.35 7.99 6.78
CA SER A 181 14.72 6.79 6.19
C SER A 181 13.31 7.10 5.65
N THR A 182 12.55 7.95 6.35
CA THR A 182 11.24 8.42 5.90
C THR A 182 11.37 9.20 4.58
N GLY A 183 12.31 10.14 4.48
CA GLY A 183 12.58 10.88 3.23
C GLY A 183 12.88 9.95 2.07
N LYS A 184 13.72 8.92 2.28
CA LYS A 184 14.02 7.92 1.24
C LYS A 184 12.77 7.14 0.77
N ILE A 185 11.83 6.85 1.68
CA ILE A 185 10.55 6.19 1.30
C ILE A 185 9.66 7.17 0.51
N GLU A 186 9.63 8.44 0.87
CA GLU A 186 8.86 9.46 0.14
C GLU A 186 9.39 9.66 -1.28
N ASP A 187 10.71 9.80 -1.45
CA ASP A 187 11.36 9.87 -2.77
C ASP A 187 11.06 8.62 -3.61
N LEU A 188 11.10 7.45 -2.96
CA LEU A 188 10.80 6.19 -3.60
C LEU A 188 9.35 6.13 -4.09
N ILE A 189 8.37 6.61 -3.32
CA ILE A 189 6.96 6.68 -3.75
C ILE A 189 6.81 7.56 -4.99
N HIS A 190 7.50 8.70 -5.05
CA HIS A 190 7.49 9.59 -6.22
C HIS A 190 8.03 8.93 -7.49
N GLU A 191 9.06 8.10 -7.37
CA GLU A 191 9.58 7.37 -8.53
C GLU A 191 8.65 6.20 -8.92
N LEU A 192 8.20 5.42 -7.94
CA LEU A 192 7.36 4.25 -8.20
C LEU A 192 6.00 4.59 -8.79
N LYS A 193 5.38 5.73 -8.46
CA LYS A 193 4.06 6.09 -9.01
C LYS A 193 4.07 6.30 -10.53
N LYS A 194 5.24 6.46 -11.15
CA LYS A 194 5.37 6.58 -12.61
C LYS A 194 5.02 5.26 -13.32
N GLU A 195 5.24 4.13 -12.64
CA GLU A 195 5.02 2.79 -13.19
C GLU A 195 3.88 2.04 -12.49
N TYR A 196 3.64 2.32 -11.21
CA TYR A 196 2.70 1.62 -10.34
C TYR A 196 1.58 2.53 -9.86
N THR A 197 0.40 1.96 -9.64
CA THR A 197 -0.66 2.64 -8.88
C THR A 197 -0.42 2.42 -7.39
N ILE A 198 -0.28 3.50 -6.62
CA ILE A 198 0.08 3.41 -5.20
C ILE A 198 -1.12 3.84 -4.35
N VAL A 199 -1.43 3.03 -3.34
CA VAL A 199 -2.40 3.40 -2.30
C VAL A 199 -1.69 3.33 -0.96
N ILE A 200 -1.58 4.46 -0.26
CA ILE A 200 -0.87 4.57 1.01
C ILE A 200 -1.83 4.95 2.15
N VAL A 201 -1.76 4.25 3.25
CA VAL A 201 -2.35 4.69 4.53
C VAL A 201 -1.26 5.39 5.32
N THR A 202 -1.56 6.57 5.85
CA THR A 202 -0.67 7.28 6.77
C THR A 202 -1.46 8.14 7.76
N HIS A 203 -0.97 8.25 8.98
CA HIS A 203 -1.45 9.22 9.96
C HIS A 203 -0.64 10.53 9.91
N ASN A 204 0.45 10.58 9.14
CA ASN A 204 1.25 11.78 8.95
C ASN A 204 0.71 12.60 7.77
N MET A 205 0.03 13.70 8.11
CA MET A 205 -0.57 14.60 7.11
C MET A 205 0.47 15.25 6.19
N GLN A 206 1.65 15.58 6.73
CA GLN A 206 2.72 16.18 5.93
C GLN A 206 3.25 15.17 4.90
N GLN A 207 3.38 13.89 5.28
CA GLN A 207 3.75 12.84 4.35
C GLN A 207 2.69 12.68 3.25
N ALA A 208 1.40 12.57 3.62
CA ALA A 208 0.32 12.48 2.64
C ALA A 208 0.36 13.65 1.64
N ALA A 209 0.53 14.89 2.13
CA ALA A 209 0.60 16.07 1.30
C ALA A 209 1.78 16.07 0.32
N ARG A 210 2.93 15.45 0.70
CA ARG A 210 4.11 15.36 -0.17
C ARG A 210 4.00 14.26 -1.21
N VAL A 211 3.51 13.06 -0.85
CA VAL A 211 3.66 11.88 -1.70
C VAL A 211 2.44 11.54 -2.54
N SER A 212 1.25 12.12 -2.28
CA SER A 212 0.03 11.72 -2.97
C SER A 212 -0.50 12.75 -3.97
N ASP A 213 -1.13 12.26 -5.04
CA ASP A 213 -1.86 13.06 -6.03
C ASP A 213 -3.31 13.26 -5.57
N LYS A 214 -3.91 12.23 -4.96
CA LYS A 214 -5.26 12.25 -4.38
C LYS A 214 -5.20 11.89 -2.91
N THR A 215 -6.13 12.44 -2.13
CA THR A 215 -6.25 12.14 -0.69
C THR A 215 -7.70 11.86 -0.34
N GLY A 216 -7.91 10.78 0.43
CA GLY A 216 -9.19 10.42 1.05
C GLY A 216 -9.12 10.60 2.57
N TYR A 217 -10.03 11.38 3.12
CA TYR A 217 -10.19 11.51 4.56
C TYR A 217 -11.24 10.53 5.08
N PHE A 218 -10.82 9.64 5.98
CA PHE A 218 -11.66 8.64 6.64
C PHE A 218 -11.98 9.05 8.07
N TYR A 219 -13.24 8.87 8.47
CA TYR A 219 -13.69 9.09 9.83
C TYR A 219 -14.82 8.12 10.20
N LEU A 220 -14.70 7.40 11.31
CA LEU A 220 -15.69 6.44 11.83
C LEU A 220 -16.25 5.43 10.79
N GLY A 221 -15.37 4.93 9.90
CA GLY A 221 -15.72 3.97 8.87
C GLY A 221 -16.25 4.59 7.58
N GLU A 222 -16.35 5.89 7.48
CA GLU A 222 -16.86 6.63 6.31
C GLU A 222 -15.73 7.34 5.56
N LEU A 223 -15.88 7.47 4.25
CA LEU A 223 -15.07 8.35 3.41
C LEU A 223 -15.74 9.73 3.39
N ILE A 224 -15.22 10.65 4.18
CA ILE A 224 -15.80 11.98 4.36
C ILE A 224 -15.55 12.87 3.15
N GLU A 225 -14.33 12.84 2.63
CA GLU A 225 -13.94 13.63 1.47
C GLU A 225 -12.84 12.91 0.70
N PHE A 226 -12.90 13.00 -0.64
CA PHE A 226 -11.92 12.43 -1.55
C PHE A 226 -11.67 13.36 -2.72
N GLY A 227 -10.43 13.72 -2.98
CA GLY A 227 -10.11 14.65 -4.04
C GLY A 227 -8.63 14.86 -4.27
N ASP A 228 -8.33 15.89 -5.02
CA ASP A 228 -6.96 16.35 -5.26
C ASP A 228 -6.27 16.70 -3.93
N THR A 229 -5.07 16.18 -3.72
CA THR A 229 -4.34 16.36 -2.46
C THR A 229 -4.15 17.81 -2.10
N ARG A 230 -3.76 18.64 -3.08
CA ARG A 230 -3.59 20.07 -2.84
C ARG A 230 -4.89 20.72 -2.36
N LYS A 231 -6.03 20.38 -2.99
CA LYS A 231 -7.35 20.92 -2.60
C LYS A 231 -7.71 20.48 -1.18
N ILE A 232 -7.56 19.18 -0.87
CA ILE A 232 -7.86 18.63 0.46
C ILE A 232 -7.07 19.35 1.56
N PHE A 233 -5.77 19.65 1.33
CA PHE A 233 -4.92 20.27 2.35
C PHE A 233 -4.99 21.79 2.40
N THR A 234 -5.49 22.48 1.38
CA THR A 234 -5.54 23.97 1.35
C THR A 234 -6.94 24.54 1.43
N ASN A 235 -7.93 23.87 0.86
CA ASN A 235 -9.31 24.34 0.77
C ASN A 235 -10.29 23.18 0.69
N PRO A 236 -10.40 22.32 1.75
CA PRO A 236 -11.33 21.22 1.78
C PRO A 236 -12.78 21.70 1.73
N GLU A 237 -13.67 20.88 1.16
CA GLU A 237 -15.10 21.18 1.06
C GLU A 237 -15.86 20.88 2.35
N LYS A 238 -15.32 19.95 3.17
CA LYS A 238 -15.95 19.52 4.42
C LYS A 238 -15.28 20.16 5.62
N GLU A 239 -16.09 20.74 6.49
CA GLU A 239 -15.61 21.33 7.75
C GLU A 239 -14.88 20.31 8.63
N SER A 240 -15.36 19.06 8.65
CA SER A 240 -14.69 17.97 9.39
C SER A 240 -13.30 17.67 8.85
N THR A 241 -13.09 17.75 7.52
CA THR A 241 -11.77 17.63 6.90
C THR A 241 -10.88 18.79 7.31
N GLN A 242 -11.38 20.02 7.28
CA GLN A 242 -10.65 21.21 7.70
C GLN A 242 -10.23 21.12 9.17
N ASN A 243 -11.14 20.72 10.04
CA ASN A 243 -10.86 20.54 11.47
C ASN A 243 -9.79 19.47 11.70
N TYR A 244 -9.84 18.36 10.94
CA TYR A 244 -8.81 17.31 11.00
C TYR A 244 -7.43 17.85 10.61
N ILE A 245 -7.31 18.50 9.48
CA ILE A 245 -6.03 18.98 8.94
C ILE A 245 -5.43 20.09 9.83
N THR A 246 -6.27 20.93 10.43
CA THR A 246 -5.82 22.03 11.31
C THR A 246 -5.59 21.59 12.77
N GLY A 247 -5.79 20.31 13.11
CA GLY A 247 -5.63 19.78 14.46
C GLY A 247 -6.69 20.26 15.46
N ARG A 248 -7.82 20.77 14.97
CA ARG A 248 -8.95 21.26 15.79
C ARG A 248 -9.96 20.14 16.08
N PHE A 249 -9.45 18.95 16.42
CA PHE A 249 -10.28 17.86 16.89
C PHE A 249 -10.59 18.04 18.37
N GLY A 250 -11.83 18.16 18.70
CA GLY A 250 -12.42 18.07 20.01
C GLY A 250 -13.69 17.26 19.96
#